data_e74007039d8180900729dc7a45ed6ef9
#
_entry.id   e74007039d8180900729dc7a45ed6ef9
#
_cell.length_a   1.000
_cell.length_b   1.000
_cell.length_c   1.000
_cell.angle_alpha   90.00
_cell.angle_beta   90.00
_cell.angle_gamma   90.00
#
_symmetry.space_group_name_H-M   'P 1'
#
loop_
_entity.id
_entity.type
_entity.pdbx_description
1 polymer ?
#
loop_
_entity_poly.entity_id
_entity_poly.type
_entity_poly.pdbx_seq_one_letter_code
_entity_poly.pdbx_strand_id
1 'polypeptide(L)'
;MYVNICDGLRKEHGYDITAKGYNKEDAEDDPIVFHDMVKDSQDADFILIKCMSDPGRFKRFEAYEKILRTCRADIFIFSGNLDVRLLYRDLFKDTDENYLLLSKYAELRGKENDTGIFLWAYRKYVDDSIELPEPVEQRTDGIYHPDFDRDVGLDDYLSTLKEDRPTAGFLFTSNLWIYNNLKHIDFAIRKIESLGMNVIPVFYSVSTSSISGRKNSADVVKEYFTKDGKPTIYVLLMNSPFSQLIGSRDSDYGVETPAEQNFFRTVLNVPVIQMMTQTGEFKDYEETAEGIRKSEIRAMVSWPELDGQIISVPAANSVMIPK
;
A
#
# COMPACT_ATOMS: atom_id res chain seq x y z
N MET A 1 8.50 -9.39 -0.35
CA MET A 1 7.14 -9.95 -0.37
C MET A 1 6.99 -11.01 -1.45
N TYR A 2 7.11 -10.70 -2.73
CA TYR A 2 6.91 -11.67 -3.83
C TYR A 2 7.86 -12.86 -3.80
N VAL A 3 9.15 -12.62 -3.53
CA VAL A 3 10.12 -13.71 -3.31
C VAL A 3 9.66 -14.66 -2.19
N ASN A 4 9.11 -14.10 -1.09
CA ASN A 4 8.60 -14.93 0.01
C ASN A 4 7.37 -15.77 -0.38
N ILE A 5 6.52 -15.28 -1.31
CA ILE A 5 5.40 -16.06 -1.84
C ILE A 5 5.93 -17.25 -2.62
N CYS A 6 6.88 -17.03 -3.53
CA CYS A 6 7.49 -18.12 -4.30
C CYS A 6 8.25 -19.10 -3.42
N ASP A 7 8.96 -18.62 -2.39
CA ASP A 7 9.61 -19.48 -1.39
C ASP A 7 8.59 -20.32 -0.59
N GLY A 8 7.43 -19.74 -0.27
CA GLY A 8 6.32 -20.46 0.36
C GLY A 8 5.78 -21.56 -0.54
N LEU A 9 5.45 -21.25 -1.78
CA LEU A 9 4.96 -22.20 -2.78
C LEU A 9 5.94 -23.38 -2.97
N ARG A 10 7.23 -23.10 -3.02
CA ARG A 10 8.25 -24.14 -3.11
C ARG A 10 8.31 -25.01 -1.87
N LYS A 11 8.26 -24.44 -0.66
CA LYS A 11 8.39 -25.17 0.60
C LYS A 11 7.14 -25.96 0.98
N GLU A 12 5.96 -25.37 0.74
CA GLU A 12 4.68 -25.93 1.19
C GLU A 12 4.08 -26.90 0.16
N HIS A 13 4.30 -26.66 -1.14
CA HIS A 13 3.71 -27.42 -2.22
C HIS A 13 4.73 -28.14 -3.12
N GLY A 14 6.02 -27.91 -2.91
CA GLY A 14 7.08 -28.53 -3.74
C GLY A 14 7.16 -27.95 -5.16
N TYR A 15 6.57 -26.77 -5.41
CA TYR A 15 6.58 -26.18 -6.75
C TYR A 15 7.97 -25.70 -7.12
N ASP A 16 8.42 -26.05 -8.34
CA ASP A 16 9.70 -25.59 -8.89
C ASP A 16 9.56 -24.17 -9.42
N ILE A 17 9.54 -23.23 -8.51
CA ILE A 17 9.43 -21.79 -8.77
C ILE A 17 10.53 -21.02 -8.05
N THR A 18 11.25 -20.19 -8.76
CA THR A 18 12.28 -19.30 -8.21
C THR A 18 11.97 -17.87 -8.59
N ALA A 19 12.03 -16.96 -7.64
CA ALA A 19 11.86 -15.54 -7.89
C ALA A 19 13.05 -14.74 -7.37
N LYS A 20 13.42 -13.72 -8.14
CA LYS A 20 14.36 -12.66 -7.72
C LYS A 20 13.64 -11.33 -7.74
N GLY A 21 13.97 -10.47 -6.81
CA GLY A 21 13.33 -9.18 -6.66
C GLY A 21 14.34 -8.05 -6.68
N TYR A 22 14.03 -7.02 -7.45
CA TYR A 22 14.82 -5.81 -7.57
C TYR A 22 13.95 -4.60 -7.22
N ASN A 23 14.51 -3.64 -6.54
CA ASN A 23 13.86 -2.36 -6.35
C ASN A 23 14.52 -1.30 -7.24
N LYS A 24 13.77 -0.24 -7.47
CA LYS A 24 14.16 0.84 -8.35
C LYS A 24 15.42 1.56 -7.84
N GLU A 25 15.45 1.86 -6.56
CA GLU A 25 16.50 2.65 -5.92
C GLU A 25 17.85 1.94 -6.03
N ASP A 26 17.92 0.67 -5.65
CA ASP A 26 19.15 -0.12 -5.74
C ASP A 26 19.63 -0.24 -7.18
N ALA A 27 18.70 -0.47 -8.13
CA ALA A 27 19.07 -0.59 -9.55
C ALA A 27 19.46 0.74 -10.20
N GLU A 28 19.02 1.90 -9.66
CA GLU A 28 19.50 3.22 -10.11
C GLU A 28 20.89 3.55 -9.58
N ASP A 29 21.13 3.25 -8.30
CA ASP A 29 22.30 3.69 -7.58
C ASP A 29 23.49 2.74 -7.77
N ASP A 30 23.23 1.42 -7.96
CA ASP A 30 24.28 0.41 -8.18
C ASP A 30 24.23 -0.17 -9.61
N PRO A 31 25.28 0.06 -10.41
CA PRO A 31 25.39 -0.53 -11.74
C PRO A 31 25.45 -2.06 -11.74
N ILE A 32 25.94 -2.70 -10.67
CA ILE A 32 26.02 -4.15 -10.55
C ILE A 32 24.61 -4.71 -10.38
N VAL A 33 23.81 -4.11 -9.48
CA VAL A 33 22.40 -4.50 -9.28
C VAL A 33 21.61 -4.34 -10.58
N PHE A 34 21.82 -3.26 -11.32
CA PHE A 34 21.17 -3.07 -12.62
C PHE A 34 21.60 -4.15 -13.63
N HIS A 35 22.89 -4.48 -13.68
CA HIS A 35 23.41 -5.53 -14.56
C HIS A 35 22.79 -6.89 -14.23
N ASP A 36 22.74 -7.25 -12.94
CA ASP A 36 22.14 -8.50 -12.48
C ASP A 36 20.64 -8.56 -12.80
N MET A 37 19.91 -7.46 -12.60
CA MET A 37 18.51 -7.34 -12.99
C MET A 37 18.31 -7.60 -14.49
N VAL A 38 19.14 -7.02 -15.33
CA VAL A 38 19.09 -7.23 -16.79
C VAL A 38 19.37 -8.68 -17.15
N LYS A 39 20.42 -9.27 -16.59
CA LYS A 39 20.78 -10.67 -16.81
C LYS A 39 19.66 -11.61 -16.41
N ASP A 40 19.13 -11.45 -15.20
CA ASP A 40 18.05 -12.29 -14.70
C ASP A 40 16.77 -12.13 -15.53
N SER A 41 16.51 -10.93 -16.06
CA SER A 41 15.37 -10.70 -16.96
C SER A 41 15.48 -11.44 -18.29
N GLN A 42 16.69 -11.64 -18.80
CA GLN A 42 16.92 -12.38 -20.05
C GLN A 42 16.68 -13.88 -19.89
N ASP A 43 16.89 -14.40 -18.69
CA ASP A 43 16.73 -15.82 -18.35
C ASP A 43 15.34 -16.14 -17.77
N ALA A 44 14.53 -15.13 -17.43
CA ALA A 44 13.22 -15.31 -16.83
C ALA A 44 12.17 -15.82 -17.83
N ASP A 45 11.20 -16.60 -17.31
CA ASP A 45 9.98 -16.98 -18.03
C ASP A 45 8.88 -15.92 -17.86
N PHE A 46 8.80 -15.29 -16.68
CA PHE A 46 7.83 -14.26 -16.35
C PHE A 46 8.49 -13.10 -15.61
N ILE A 47 8.12 -11.87 -15.98
CA ILE A 47 8.58 -10.63 -15.33
C ILE A 47 7.38 -9.83 -14.87
N LEU A 48 7.28 -9.59 -13.56
CA LEU A 48 6.30 -8.70 -12.95
C LEU A 48 6.96 -7.35 -12.61
N ILE A 49 6.50 -6.28 -13.25
CA ILE A 49 6.88 -4.91 -12.91
C ILE A 49 5.67 -4.21 -12.26
N LYS A 50 5.81 -3.86 -10.98
CA LYS A 50 4.76 -3.15 -10.24
C LYS A 50 5.21 -1.74 -9.89
N CYS A 51 4.52 -0.75 -10.40
CA CYS A 51 4.81 0.66 -10.16
C CYS A 51 3.54 1.44 -9.75
N MET A 52 3.71 2.54 -9.02
CA MET A 52 2.57 3.35 -8.58
C MET A 52 1.98 4.18 -9.73
N SER A 53 2.82 4.65 -10.65
CA SER A 53 2.42 5.48 -11.78
C SER A 53 3.15 5.05 -13.05
N ASP A 54 4.17 5.77 -13.45
CA ASP A 54 4.95 5.55 -14.68
C ASP A 54 6.27 4.85 -14.36
N PRO A 55 6.59 3.71 -15.00
CA PRO A 55 7.88 3.07 -14.85
C PRO A 55 9.05 3.94 -15.33
N GLY A 56 8.79 4.93 -16.21
CA GLY A 56 9.77 5.94 -16.64
C GLY A 56 10.34 6.82 -15.51
N ARG A 57 9.76 6.75 -14.30
CA ARG A 57 10.39 7.32 -13.10
C ARG A 57 11.67 6.58 -12.67
N PHE A 58 11.89 5.40 -13.17
CA PHE A 58 13.16 4.71 -13.10
C PHE A 58 14.09 5.29 -14.19
N LYS A 59 15.16 5.98 -13.81
CA LYS A 59 16.05 6.71 -14.74
C LYS A 59 16.65 5.84 -15.84
N ARG A 60 16.81 4.54 -15.56
CA ARG A 60 17.34 3.56 -16.52
C ARG A 60 16.24 2.81 -17.29
N PHE A 61 14.97 3.20 -17.11
CA PHE A 61 13.83 2.44 -17.66
C PHE A 61 13.87 2.38 -19.20
N GLU A 62 14.21 3.46 -19.89
CA GLU A 62 14.29 3.47 -21.36
C GLU A 62 15.31 2.44 -21.88
N ALA A 63 16.45 2.34 -21.21
CA ALA A 63 17.46 1.33 -21.57
C ALA A 63 16.98 -0.10 -21.22
N TYR A 64 16.30 -0.24 -20.08
CA TYR A 64 15.75 -1.51 -19.65
C TYR A 64 14.59 -1.97 -20.52
N GLU A 65 13.70 -1.09 -20.94
CA GLU A 65 12.60 -1.39 -21.86
C GLU A 65 13.09 -1.99 -23.17
N LYS A 66 14.17 -1.44 -23.75
CA LYS A 66 14.77 -1.99 -24.97
C LYS A 66 15.19 -3.44 -24.79
N ILE A 67 15.68 -3.80 -23.60
CA ILE A 67 16.06 -5.16 -23.25
C ILE A 67 14.81 -6.03 -23.05
N LEU A 68 13.82 -5.54 -22.29
CA LEU A 68 12.56 -6.23 -22.07
C LEU A 68 11.88 -6.63 -23.38
N ARG A 69 11.91 -5.77 -24.40
CA ARG A 69 11.33 -6.04 -25.71
C ARG A 69 12.06 -7.18 -26.46
N THR A 70 13.25 -7.55 -26.04
CA THR A 70 14.01 -8.69 -26.60
C THR A 70 13.92 -9.96 -25.76
N CYS A 71 13.40 -9.89 -24.53
CA CYS A 71 13.23 -11.03 -23.65
C CYS A 71 12.18 -12.02 -24.17
N ARG A 72 12.34 -13.31 -23.84
CA ARG A 72 11.33 -14.34 -24.14
C ARG A 72 10.13 -14.25 -23.20
N ALA A 73 10.36 -13.77 -21.98
CA ALA A 73 9.40 -13.68 -20.90
C ALA A 73 8.07 -13.03 -21.30
N ASP A 74 7.01 -13.43 -20.65
CA ASP A 74 5.83 -12.58 -20.53
C ASP A 74 6.11 -11.50 -19.51
N ILE A 75 5.93 -10.25 -19.91
CA ILE A 75 6.22 -9.11 -19.07
C ILE A 75 4.91 -8.43 -18.70
N PHE A 76 4.51 -8.57 -17.45
CA PHE A 76 3.30 -7.96 -16.93
C PHE A 76 3.65 -6.69 -16.14
N ILE A 77 3.31 -5.53 -16.72
CA ILE A 77 3.49 -4.23 -16.07
C ILE A 77 2.17 -3.79 -15.46
N PHE A 78 2.13 -3.73 -14.13
CA PHE A 78 0.99 -3.21 -13.39
C PHE A 78 1.30 -1.82 -12.82
N SER A 79 0.47 -0.86 -13.21
CA SER A 79 0.48 0.51 -12.72
C SER A 79 -0.89 0.90 -12.19
N GLY A 80 -0.94 1.85 -11.24
CA GLY A 80 -2.18 2.50 -10.85
C GLY A 80 -2.81 3.33 -11.98
N ASN A 81 -2.03 3.73 -12.99
CA ASN A 81 -2.50 4.45 -14.17
C ASN A 81 -2.82 3.48 -15.31
N LEU A 82 -4.08 3.52 -15.79
CA LEU A 82 -4.55 2.65 -16.87
C LEU A 82 -3.81 2.91 -18.20
N ASP A 83 -3.54 4.18 -18.53
CA ASP A 83 -2.85 4.52 -19.78
C ASP A 83 -1.45 3.91 -19.82
N VAL A 84 -0.74 3.87 -18.70
CA VAL A 84 0.57 3.20 -18.58
C VAL A 84 0.42 1.70 -18.80
N ARG A 85 -0.60 1.07 -18.24
CA ARG A 85 -0.86 -0.36 -18.46
C ARG A 85 -1.10 -0.66 -19.92
N LEU A 86 -1.87 0.17 -20.61
CA LEU A 86 -2.16 0.03 -22.04
C LEU A 86 -0.94 0.29 -22.90
N LEU A 87 -0.09 1.26 -22.53
CA LEU A 87 1.14 1.59 -23.27
C LEU A 87 2.11 0.41 -23.36
N TYR A 88 2.18 -0.42 -22.33
CA TYR A 88 3.08 -1.58 -22.26
C TYR A 88 2.36 -2.93 -22.38
N ARG A 89 1.09 -2.93 -22.82
CA ARG A 89 0.29 -4.15 -22.97
C ARG A 89 0.95 -5.15 -23.94
N ASP A 90 1.63 -4.65 -24.95
CA ASP A 90 2.32 -5.45 -25.98
C ASP A 90 3.52 -6.27 -25.47
N LEU A 91 4.05 -5.95 -24.31
CA LEU A 91 5.09 -6.72 -23.64
C LEU A 91 4.57 -8.03 -23.02
N PHE A 92 3.27 -8.10 -22.75
CA PHE A 92 2.64 -9.31 -22.28
C PHE A 92 2.12 -10.11 -23.48
N LYS A 93 2.76 -11.24 -23.75
CA LYS A 93 2.61 -12.02 -25.00
C LYS A 93 1.47 -13.03 -24.97
N ASP A 94 0.77 -13.12 -23.83
CA ASP A 94 -0.35 -14.02 -23.65
C ASP A 94 -1.70 -13.34 -23.98
N THR A 95 -2.79 -14.08 -23.84
CA THR A 95 -4.15 -13.66 -24.17
C THR A 95 -4.63 -12.45 -23.35
N ASP A 96 -5.61 -11.73 -23.87
CA ASP A 96 -6.26 -10.64 -23.13
C ASP A 96 -6.98 -11.14 -21.88
N GLU A 97 -7.53 -12.36 -21.93
CA GLU A 97 -8.17 -12.99 -20.77
C GLU A 97 -7.19 -13.16 -19.61
N ASN A 98 -5.99 -13.69 -19.87
CA ASN A 98 -4.94 -13.84 -18.87
C ASN A 98 -4.41 -12.48 -18.38
N TYR A 99 -4.29 -11.51 -19.28
CA TYR A 99 -3.92 -10.15 -18.88
C TYR A 99 -4.94 -9.52 -17.92
N LEU A 100 -6.24 -9.69 -18.21
CA LEU A 100 -7.31 -9.19 -17.34
C LEU A 100 -7.35 -9.91 -16.01
N LEU A 101 -7.11 -11.23 -15.99
CA LEU A 101 -7.02 -12.00 -14.75
C LEU A 101 -5.87 -11.50 -13.87
N LEU A 102 -4.65 -11.35 -14.43
CA LEU A 102 -3.50 -10.82 -13.71
C LEU A 102 -3.73 -9.39 -13.23
N SER A 103 -4.38 -8.57 -14.06
CA SER A 103 -4.76 -7.20 -13.67
C SER A 103 -5.72 -7.21 -12.48
N LYS A 104 -6.69 -8.10 -12.46
CA LYS A 104 -7.64 -8.23 -11.35
C LYS A 104 -6.95 -8.67 -10.06
N TYR A 105 -6.07 -9.67 -10.10
CA TYR A 105 -5.24 -10.03 -8.94
C TYR A 105 -4.42 -8.84 -8.42
N ALA A 106 -3.74 -8.13 -9.32
CA ALA A 106 -2.88 -7.01 -8.95
C ALA A 106 -3.67 -5.81 -8.37
N GLU A 107 -4.91 -5.58 -8.84
CA GLU A 107 -5.82 -4.54 -8.34
C GLU A 107 -6.37 -4.86 -6.95
N LEU A 108 -6.79 -6.11 -6.75
CA LEU A 108 -7.38 -6.55 -5.49
C LEU A 108 -6.33 -6.69 -4.38
N ARG A 109 -5.07 -6.93 -4.74
CA ARG A 109 -3.95 -7.02 -3.80
C ARG A 109 -4.11 -8.16 -2.77
N GLY A 110 -3.18 -8.25 -1.86
CA GLY A 110 -3.21 -9.26 -0.80
C GLY A 110 -2.43 -10.51 -1.17
N LYS A 111 -2.05 -11.27 -0.15
CA LYS A 111 -1.19 -12.45 -0.32
C LYS A 111 -1.84 -13.47 -1.26
N GLU A 112 -3.14 -13.68 -1.14
CA GLU A 112 -3.91 -14.64 -1.94
C GLU A 112 -3.88 -14.26 -3.43
N ASN A 113 -4.17 -13.01 -3.72
CA ASN A 113 -4.17 -12.49 -5.09
C ASN A 113 -2.75 -12.43 -5.68
N ASP A 114 -1.77 -11.95 -4.91
CA ASP A 114 -0.38 -11.95 -5.34
C ASP A 114 0.12 -13.39 -5.58
N THR A 115 -0.32 -14.37 -4.80
CA THR A 115 -0.06 -15.80 -5.03
C THR A 115 -0.67 -16.27 -6.34
N GLY A 116 -1.90 -15.84 -6.65
CA GLY A 116 -2.58 -16.14 -7.92
C GLY A 116 -1.76 -15.72 -9.14
N ILE A 117 -1.04 -14.59 -9.09
CA ILE A 117 -0.15 -14.14 -10.18
C ILE A 117 0.98 -15.16 -10.40
N PHE A 118 1.62 -15.65 -9.34
CA PHE A 118 2.72 -16.61 -9.48
C PHE A 118 2.25 -18.02 -9.82
N LEU A 119 1.07 -18.42 -9.35
CA LEU A 119 0.44 -19.67 -9.76
C LEU A 119 0.08 -19.65 -11.25
N TRP A 120 -0.37 -18.51 -11.78
CA TRP A 120 -0.60 -18.35 -13.21
C TRP A 120 0.71 -18.58 -14.01
N ALA A 121 1.82 -17.98 -13.57
CA ALA A 121 3.10 -18.18 -14.21
C ALA A 121 3.55 -19.66 -14.11
N TYR A 122 3.42 -20.27 -12.93
CA TYR A 122 3.75 -21.68 -12.74
C TYR A 122 2.91 -22.60 -13.63
N ARG A 123 1.60 -22.37 -13.68
CA ARG A 123 0.69 -23.09 -14.56
C ARG A 123 1.11 -23.01 -16.04
N LYS A 124 1.50 -21.83 -16.47
CA LYS A 124 1.86 -21.59 -17.87
C LYS A 124 3.16 -22.26 -18.28
N TYR A 125 4.17 -22.24 -17.41
CA TYR A 125 5.54 -22.63 -17.79
C TYR A 125 5.98 -23.98 -17.25
N VAL A 126 5.31 -24.52 -16.24
CA VAL A 126 5.76 -25.74 -15.53
C VAL A 126 4.68 -26.81 -15.52
N ASP A 127 3.46 -26.52 -15.06
CA ASP A 127 2.42 -27.51 -14.85
C ASP A 127 1.04 -26.93 -15.15
N ASP A 128 0.47 -27.24 -16.30
CA ASP A 128 -0.81 -26.73 -16.79
C ASP A 128 -2.03 -27.29 -16.04
N SER A 129 -1.85 -28.31 -15.21
CA SER A 129 -2.88 -28.89 -14.36
C SER A 129 -3.24 -28.07 -13.13
N ILE A 130 -2.44 -27.03 -12.82
CA ILE A 130 -2.67 -26.19 -11.64
C ILE A 130 -3.97 -25.38 -11.82
N GLU A 131 -4.85 -25.50 -10.84
CA GLU A 131 -6.03 -24.66 -10.74
C GLU A 131 -5.68 -23.29 -10.19
N LEU A 132 -6.15 -22.24 -10.86
CA LEU A 132 -5.94 -20.86 -10.41
C LEU A 132 -7.05 -20.48 -9.43
N PRO A 133 -6.71 -19.85 -8.30
CA PRO A 133 -7.71 -19.38 -7.36
C PRO A 133 -8.53 -18.24 -7.99
N GLU A 134 -9.78 -18.12 -7.61
CA GLU A 134 -10.56 -16.93 -7.95
C GLU A 134 -9.97 -15.69 -7.25
N PRO A 135 -9.93 -14.52 -7.92
CA PRO A 135 -9.50 -13.29 -7.30
C PRO A 135 -10.38 -12.90 -6.09
N VAL A 136 -9.75 -12.66 -4.95
CA VAL A 136 -10.42 -12.38 -3.67
C VAL A 136 -10.48 -10.88 -3.41
N GLU A 137 -11.70 -10.36 -3.21
CA GLU A 137 -11.89 -8.98 -2.79
C GLU A 137 -11.39 -8.76 -1.35
N GLN A 138 -10.63 -7.69 -1.15
CA GLN A 138 -10.14 -7.30 0.16
C GLN A 138 -11.00 -6.18 0.74
N ARG A 139 -11.22 -6.18 2.05
CA ARG A 139 -11.86 -5.05 2.73
C ARG A 139 -11.05 -3.78 2.50
N THR A 140 -11.75 -2.70 2.21
CA THR A 140 -11.13 -1.39 1.91
C THR A 140 -11.02 -0.51 3.14
N ASP A 141 -11.85 -0.74 4.14
CA ASP A 141 -11.88 -0.04 5.42
C ASP A 141 -12.42 -0.95 6.52
N GLY A 142 -12.11 -0.61 7.75
CA GLY A 142 -12.60 -1.34 8.91
C GLY A 142 -11.80 -1.07 10.18
N ILE A 143 -12.30 -1.62 11.27
CA ILE A 143 -11.60 -1.64 12.57
C ILE A 143 -10.51 -2.72 12.54
N TYR A 144 -9.39 -2.40 13.14
CA TYR A 144 -8.34 -3.37 13.47
C TYR A 144 -7.87 -3.16 14.91
N HIS A 145 -7.84 -4.22 15.69
CA HIS A 145 -7.22 -4.20 17.00
C HIS A 145 -6.59 -5.59 17.27
N PRO A 146 -5.38 -5.66 17.85
CA PRO A 146 -4.67 -6.93 18.01
C PRO A 146 -5.36 -7.96 18.91
N ASP A 147 -6.33 -7.56 19.74
CA ASP A 147 -7.09 -8.46 20.62
C ASP A 147 -8.44 -8.90 20.03
N PHE A 148 -8.78 -8.45 18.85
CA PHE A 148 -10.07 -8.75 18.21
C PHE A 148 -9.88 -9.51 16.90
N ASP A 149 -10.91 -10.22 16.49
CA ASP A 149 -10.94 -10.86 15.18
C ASP A 149 -10.79 -9.83 14.05
N ARG A 150 -10.21 -10.27 12.94
CA ARG A 150 -9.98 -9.40 11.76
C ARG A 150 -11.25 -8.76 11.21
N ASP A 151 -12.40 -9.36 11.46
CA ASP A 151 -13.69 -8.95 10.92
C ASP A 151 -14.59 -8.28 11.95
N VAL A 152 -14.03 -7.81 13.08
CA VAL A 152 -14.80 -7.12 14.11
C VAL A 152 -15.59 -5.94 13.53
N GLY A 153 -16.88 -5.88 13.86
CA GLY A 153 -17.78 -4.79 13.47
C GLY A 153 -17.52 -3.51 14.27
N LEU A 154 -17.89 -2.37 13.69
CA LEU A 154 -17.73 -1.07 14.37
C LEU A 154 -18.50 -1.02 15.69
N ASP A 155 -19.80 -1.37 15.67
CA ASP A 155 -20.65 -1.29 16.87
C ASP A 155 -20.18 -2.25 17.97
N ASP A 156 -19.78 -3.46 17.59
CA ASP A 156 -19.25 -4.45 18.54
C ASP A 156 -17.96 -3.92 19.19
N TYR A 157 -17.07 -3.34 18.41
CA TYR A 157 -15.85 -2.74 18.93
C TYR A 157 -16.13 -1.54 19.83
N LEU A 158 -16.96 -0.60 19.39
CA LEU A 158 -17.32 0.59 20.19
C LEU A 158 -17.94 0.25 21.53
N SER A 159 -18.70 -0.85 21.62
CA SER A 159 -19.30 -1.32 22.87
C SER A 159 -18.27 -1.74 23.94
N THR A 160 -17.02 -2.00 23.54
CA THR A 160 -15.94 -2.38 24.45
C THR A 160 -15.18 -1.20 25.03
N LEU A 161 -15.37 0.00 24.47
CA LEU A 161 -14.69 1.21 24.91
C LEU A 161 -15.19 1.66 26.29
N LYS A 162 -14.29 2.21 27.09
CA LYS A 162 -14.59 2.69 28.45
C LYS A 162 -15.12 4.11 28.40
N GLU A 163 -16.29 4.34 28.95
CA GLU A 163 -16.98 5.65 28.93
C GLU A 163 -16.20 6.75 29.65
N ASP A 164 -15.40 6.39 30.66
CA ASP A 164 -14.61 7.32 31.48
C ASP A 164 -13.26 7.70 30.88
N ARG A 165 -12.96 7.22 29.66
CA ARG A 165 -11.68 7.48 29.00
C ARG A 165 -11.83 8.34 27.74
N PRO A 166 -10.90 9.30 27.52
CA PRO A 166 -10.85 10.00 26.25
C PRO A 166 -10.51 9.03 25.13
N THR A 167 -11.07 9.25 23.95
CA THR A 167 -10.89 8.37 22.78
C THR A 167 -10.01 9.03 21.73
N ALA A 168 -9.00 8.35 21.28
CA ALA A 168 -8.17 8.71 20.11
C ALA A 168 -8.67 7.96 18.87
N GLY A 169 -8.81 8.65 17.75
CA GLY A 169 -8.90 8.02 16.43
C GLY A 169 -7.50 7.66 15.94
N PHE A 170 -7.34 6.50 15.33
CA PHE A 170 -6.08 6.10 14.71
C PHE A 170 -6.32 5.57 13.30
N LEU A 171 -5.93 6.33 12.30
CA LEU A 171 -6.17 6.04 10.89
C LEU A 171 -4.88 5.60 10.19
N PHE A 172 -4.90 4.45 9.50
CA PHE A 172 -3.75 3.93 8.78
C PHE A 172 -4.14 3.22 7.47
N THR A 173 -3.17 3.00 6.58
CA THR A 173 -3.48 2.45 5.25
C THR A 173 -3.86 0.97 5.31
N SER A 174 -4.87 0.57 4.52
CA SER A 174 -5.30 -0.83 4.38
C SER A 174 -4.21 -1.77 3.89
N ASN A 175 -3.19 -1.26 3.21
CA ASN A 175 -2.04 -2.08 2.79
C ASN A 175 -1.33 -2.73 3.98
N LEU A 176 -1.22 -2.03 5.11
CA LEU A 176 -0.61 -2.59 6.32
C LEU A 176 -1.43 -3.77 6.86
N TRP A 177 -2.76 -3.65 6.82
CA TRP A 177 -3.69 -4.69 7.26
C TRP A 177 -3.71 -5.87 6.27
N ILE A 178 -3.83 -5.60 4.96
CA ILE A 178 -3.88 -6.61 3.90
C ILE A 178 -2.62 -7.50 3.93
N TYR A 179 -1.45 -6.90 4.11
CA TYR A 179 -0.17 -7.62 4.11
C TYR A 179 0.34 -8.01 5.50
N ASN A 180 -0.49 -7.82 6.52
CA ASN A 180 -0.17 -8.15 7.92
C ASN A 180 1.14 -7.51 8.42
N ASN A 181 1.41 -6.28 7.99
CA ASN A 181 2.56 -5.49 8.44
C ASN A 181 2.14 -4.52 9.57
N LEU A 182 1.71 -5.08 10.70
CA LEU A 182 0.97 -4.37 11.74
C LEU A 182 1.74 -4.12 13.03
N LYS A 183 2.99 -4.60 13.16
CA LYS A 183 3.74 -4.51 14.42
C LYS A 183 3.84 -3.08 15.00
N HIS A 184 4.08 -2.10 14.16
CA HIS A 184 4.16 -0.69 14.61
C HIS A 184 2.77 -0.10 14.91
N ILE A 185 1.72 -0.60 14.24
CA ILE A 185 0.33 -0.27 14.54
C ILE A 185 -0.07 -0.83 15.90
N ASP A 186 0.25 -2.11 16.16
CA ASP A 186 0.01 -2.76 17.46
C ASP A 186 0.70 -2.00 18.58
N PHE A 187 1.97 -1.64 18.37
CA PHE A 187 2.72 -0.85 19.34
C PHE A 187 2.05 0.50 19.62
N ALA A 188 1.60 1.21 18.59
CA ALA A 188 0.92 2.49 18.74
C ALA A 188 -0.40 2.34 19.50
N ILE A 189 -1.23 1.35 19.15
CA ILE A 189 -2.48 1.03 19.86
C ILE A 189 -2.21 0.80 21.34
N ARG A 190 -1.28 -0.12 21.67
CA ARG A 190 -0.91 -0.43 23.06
C ARG A 190 -0.37 0.79 23.81
N LYS A 191 0.38 1.64 23.13
CA LYS A 191 0.90 2.87 23.74
C LYS A 191 -0.21 3.84 24.10
N ILE A 192 -1.19 4.04 23.21
CA ILE A 192 -2.37 4.90 23.45
C ILE A 192 -3.16 4.37 24.65
N GLU A 193 -3.44 3.06 24.69
CA GLU A 193 -4.16 2.41 25.79
C GLU A 193 -3.42 2.53 27.14
N SER A 194 -2.07 2.40 27.10
CA SER A 194 -1.22 2.55 28.30
C SER A 194 -1.26 3.96 28.91
N LEU A 195 -1.62 4.97 28.10
CA LEU A 195 -1.82 6.35 28.55
C LEU A 195 -3.23 6.59 29.13
N GLY A 196 -4.05 5.54 29.26
CA GLY A 196 -5.39 5.62 29.82
C GLY A 196 -6.44 6.13 28.82
N MET A 197 -6.17 6.06 27.53
CA MET A 197 -7.13 6.44 26.48
C MET A 197 -7.79 5.20 25.87
N ASN A 198 -8.96 5.38 25.31
CA ASN A 198 -9.49 4.47 24.30
C ASN A 198 -8.86 4.78 22.94
N VAL A 199 -8.87 3.81 22.04
CA VAL A 199 -8.43 4.01 20.65
C VAL A 199 -9.49 3.43 19.71
N ILE A 200 -9.75 4.09 18.58
CA ILE A 200 -10.53 3.56 17.46
C ILE A 200 -9.56 3.43 16.28
N PRO A 201 -8.96 2.25 16.09
CA PRO A 201 -7.96 2.03 15.05
C PRO A 201 -8.65 1.57 13.76
N VAL A 202 -8.53 2.38 12.71
CA VAL A 202 -9.22 2.19 11.43
C VAL A 202 -8.20 2.06 10.31
N PHE A 203 -8.28 0.96 9.57
CA PHE A 203 -7.58 0.88 8.28
C PHE A 203 -8.49 1.37 7.15
N TYR A 204 -7.89 1.98 6.13
CA TYR A 204 -8.63 2.45 4.97
C TYR A 204 -7.79 2.42 3.69
N SER A 205 -8.47 2.30 2.56
CA SER A 205 -7.80 2.35 1.25
C SER A 205 -7.60 3.79 0.80
N VAL A 206 -6.36 4.17 0.55
CA VAL A 206 -6.01 5.49 0.01
C VAL A 206 -6.35 5.59 -1.49
N SER A 207 -6.49 4.46 -2.17
CA SER A 207 -6.73 4.43 -3.60
C SER A 207 -8.21 4.59 -3.90
N THR A 208 -8.55 5.65 -4.61
CA THR A 208 -9.88 5.89 -5.23
C THR A 208 -10.06 5.12 -6.54
N SER A 209 -9.36 3.98 -6.73
CA SER A 209 -9.53 3.21 -7.96
C SER A 209 -11.01 2.94 -8.20
N SER A 210 -11.39 2.86 -9.45
CA SER A 210 -12.74 2.67 -10.02
C SER A 210 -13.49 1.41 -9.55
N ILE A 211 -13.06 0.76 -8.47
CA ILE A 211 -13.78 -0.34 -7.85
C ILE A 211 -15.01 0.26 -7.16
N SER A 212 -16.17 -0.04 -7.74
CA SER A 212 -17.48 0.31 -7.22
C SER A 212 -17.59 -0.03 -5.72
N GLY A 213 -18.01 0.94 -4.90
CA GLY A 213 -18.29 0.75 -3.48
C GLY A 213 -17.17 1.13 -2.50
N ARG A 214 -16.02 1.61 -2.96
CA ARG A 214 -14.99 2.14 -2.06
C ARG A 214 -15.37 3.50 -1.52
N LYS A 215 -15.29 3.66 -0.20
CA LYS A 215 -15.47 4.94 0.47
C LYS A 215 -14.23 5.82 0.23
N ASN A 216 -14.44 7.10 0.04
CA ASN A 216 -13.35 8.06 0.14
C ASN A 216 -12.95 8.25 1.62
N SER A 217 -11.80 8.86 1.86
CA SER A 217 -11.28 9.05 3.21
C SER A 217 -12.16 9.93 4.09
N ALA A 218 -12.82 10.92 3.51
CA ALA A 218 -13.75 11.79 4.27
C ALA A 218 -14.94 10.98 4.77
N ASP A 219 -15.48 10.08 3.96
CA ASP A 219 -16.57 9.19 4.35
C ASP A 219 -16.13 8.20 5.44
N VAL A 220 -14.92 7.64 5.32
CA VAL A 220 -14.34 6.79 6.37
C VAL A 220 -14.20 7.56 7.68
N VAL A 221 -13.64 8.78 7.67
CA VAL A 221 -13.49 9.60 8.88
C VAL A 221 -14.84 9.95 9.48
N LYS A 222 -15.84 10.28 8.67
CA LYS A 222 -17.20 10.55 9.16
C LYS A 222 -17.81 9.33 9.83
N GLU A 223 -17.72 8.18 9.19
CA GLU A 223 -18.34 6.94 9.69
C GLU A 223 -17.74 6.46 11.01
N TYR A 224 -16.42 6.47 11.11
CA TYR A 224 -15.73 5.88 12.26
C TYR A 224 -15.46 6.86 13.40
N PHE A 225 -15.38 8.15 13.12
CA PHE A 225 -14.96 9.15 14.11
C PHE A 225 -15.98 10.25 14.40
N THR A 226 -17.19 10.16 13.81
CA THR A 226 -18.26 11.11 14.12
C THR A 226 -19.58 10.39 14.41
N LYS A 227 -20.43 11.01 15.22
CA LYS A 227 -21.81 10.60 15.46
C LYS A 227 -22.71 11.83 15.44
N ASP A 228 -23.79 11.76 14.67
CA ASP A 228 -24.72 12.89 14.50
C ASP A 228 -24.00 14.20 14.09
N GLY A 229 -22.98 14.07 13.23
CA GLY A 229 -22.18 15.19 12.75
C GLY A 229 -21.21 15.80 13.75
N LYS A 230 -21.00 15.16 14.91
CA LYS A 230 -20.05 15.59 15.94
C LYS A 230 -18.93 14.56 16.10
N PRO A 231 -17.68 15.01 16.36
CA PRO A 231 -16.58 14.11 16.62
C PRO A 231 -16.80 13.27 17.89
N THR A 232 -16.47 11.99 17.81
CA THR A 232 -16.47 11.06 18.96
C THR A 232 -15.07 10.87 19.53
N ILE A 233 -14.06 11.52 18.95
CA ILE A 233 -12.66 11.44 19.32
C ILE A 233 -12.12 12.80 19.75
N TYR A 234 -11.07 12.82 20.57
CA TYR A 234 -10.37 14.03 21.04
C TYR A 234 -9.15 14.38 20.18
N VAL A 235 -8.59 13.42 19.50
CA VAL A 235 -7.42 13.57 18.62
C VAL A 235 -7.48 12.52 17.52
N LEU A 236 -7.04 12.87 16.33
CA LEU A 236 -6.82 11.91 15.23
C LEU A 236 -5.32 11.72 15.00
N LEU A 237 -4.88 10.49 15.12
CA LEU A 237 -3.52 10.06 14.73
C LEU A 237 -3.61 9.43 13.33
N MET A 238 -2.73 9.85 12.43
CA MET A 238 -2.71 9.34 11.06
C MET A 238 -1.35 8.71 10.74
N ASN A 239 -1.34 7.42 10.47
CA ASN A 239 -0.18 6.71 9.93
C ASN A 239 -0.40 6.39 8.45
N SER A 240 -0.48 7.43 7.66
CA SER A 240 -0.68 7.33 6.22
C SER A 240 -0.10 8.55 5.53
N PRO A 241 0.57 8.41 4.39
CA PRO A 241 0.97 9.53 3.55
C PRO A 241 -0.26 10.08 2.82
N PHE A 242 -1.31 10.33 3.56
CA PHE A 242 -2.59 10.66 3.00
C PHE A 242 -2.84 12.16 3.12
N SER A 243 -3.21 12.74 2.00
CA SER A 243 -3.85 14.03 1.91
C SER A 243 -5.32 13.80 1.55
N GLN A 244 -6.21 14.48 2.23
CA GLN A 244 -7.62 14.53 1.86
C GLN A 244 -7.78 14.96 0.39
N LEU A 245 -6.90 15.83 -0.08
CA LEU A 245 -6.81 16.29 -1.46
C LEU A 245 -6.60 15.13 -2.45
N ILE A 246 -5.84 14.11 -2.07
CA ILE A 246 -5.62 12.92 -2.92
C ILE A 246 -6.84 12.01 -2.92
N GLY A 247 -7.50 11.85 -1.77
CA GLY A 247 -8.67 10.99 -1.64
C GLY A 247 -9.93 11.52 -2.30
N SER A 248 -10.02 12.83 -2.49
CA SER A 248 -11.16 13.52 -3.11
C SER A 248 -11.06 13.64 -4.63
N ARG A 249 -9.95 13.22 -5.24
CA ARG A 249 -9.79 13.25 -6.69
C ARG A 249 -10.62 12.16 -7.36
N ASP A 250 -11.80 12.55 -7.77
CA ASP A 250 -12.76 11.69 -8.48
C ASP A 250 -12.36 11.40 -9.94
N SER A 251 -11.26 11.99 -10.38
CA SER A 251 -10.73 11.77 -11.72
C SER A 251 -9.25 12.08 -11.76
N ASP A 252 -8.56 11.64 -12.79
CA ASP A 252 -7.17 11.97 -13.08
C ASP A 252 -6.88 13.48 -13.15
N TYR A 253 -7.93 14.30 -13.13
CA TYR A 253 -7.93 15.76 -13.20
C TYR A 253 -8.68 16.42 -12.05
N GLY A 254 -8.84 15.73 -10.90
CA GLY A 254 -9.69 16.13 -9.79
C GLY A 254 -9.63 17.61 -9.45
N VAL A 255 -10.74 18.28 -9.67
CA VAL A 255 -11.00 19.62 -9.14
C VAL A 255 -11.60 19.41 -7.75
N GLU A 256 -10.87 19.82 -6.74
CA GLU A 256 -11.32 19.75 -5.35
C GLU A 256 -12.38 20.81 -5.09
N THR A 257 -13.41 20.44 -4.36
CA THR A 257 -14.37 21.44 -3.89
C THR A 257 -13.79 22.17 -2.67
N PRO A 258 -14.03 23.49 -2.54
CA PRO A 258 -13.53 24.26 -1.39
C PRO A 258 -13.98 23.71 -0.04
N ALA A 259 -15.09 22.98 0.02
CA ALA A 259 -15.60 22.33 1.23
C ALA A 259 -14.69 21.18 1.70
N GLU A 260 -14.03 20.48 0.80
CA GLU A 260 -13.13 19.36 1.10
C GLU A 260 -11.79 19.85 1.67
N GLN A 261 -11.30 21.00 1.23
CA GLN A 261 -10.05 21.60 1.72
C GLN A 261 -10.05 21.95 3.20
N ASN A 262 -11.22 22.06 3.81
CA ASN A 262 -11.36 22.40 5.22
C ASN A 262 -11.97 21.27 6.07
N PHE A 263 -12.01 20.04 5.53
CA PHE A 263 -12.71 18.92 6.16
C PHE A 263 -12.29 18.68 7.61
N PHE A 264 -11.01 18.59 7.92
CA PHE A 264 -10.54 18.37 9.28
C PHE A 264 -10.93 19.49 10.23
N ARG A 265 -10.97 20.73 9.75
CA ARG A 265 -11.36 21.89 10.54
C ARG A 265 -12.86 22.00 10.71
N THR A 266 -13.64 21.74 9.66
CA THR A 266 -15.09 22.02 9.66
C THR A 266 -15.93 20.84 10.14
N VAL A 267 -15.48 19.62 9.90
CA VAL A 267 -16.22 18.40 10.24
C VAL A 267 -15.68 17.75 11.52
N LEU A 268 -14.37 17.50 11.56
CA LEU A 268 -13.78 16.82 12.70
C LEU A 268 -13.43 17.77 13.86
N ASN A 269 -12.82 18.91 13.56
CA ASN A 269 -12.44 19.96 14.52
C ASN A 269 -11.70 19.45 15.77
N VAL A 270 -10.82 18.49 15.59
CA VAL A 270 -9.91 17.97 16.63
C VAL A 270 -8.46 18.08 16.15
N PRO A 271 -7.46 18.07 17.04
CA PRO A 271 -6.07 17.98 16.64
C PRO A 271 -5.82 16.76 15.76
N VAL A 272 -5.07 16.96 14.67
CA VAL A 272 -4.64 15.88 13.76
C VAL A 272 -3.12 15.81 13.78
N ILE A 273 -2.59 14.62 14.10
CA ILE A 273 -1.15 14.37 14.23
C ILE A 273 -0.75 13.34 13.18
N GLN A 274 0.15 13.72 12.29
CA GLN A 274 0.73 12.81 11.32
C GLN A 274 1.85 11.99 11.96
N MET A 275 1.66 10.70 12.05
CA MET A 275 2.66 9.72 12.47
C MET A 275 3.43 9.24 11.24
N MET A 276 4.67 9.72 11.08
CA MET A 276 5.47 9.39 9.91
C MET A 276 6.13 8.02 10.06
N THR A 277 6.06 7.25 8.98
CA THR A 277 6.88 6.05 8.79
C THR A 277 7.85 6.31 7.64
N GLN A 278 9.13 6.24 7.90
CA GLN A 278 10.16 6.44 6.88
C GLN A 278 10.85 5.12 6.50
N THR A 279 11.42 5.07 5.31
CA THR A 279 12.27 3.95 4.87
C THR A 279 13.71 4.17 5.32
N GLY A 280 14.41 3.10 5.69
CA GLY A 280 15.79 3.13 6.13
C GLY A 280 15.96 2.87 7.63
N GLU A 281 17.20 2.82 8.09
CA GLU A 281 17.50 2.58 9.48
C GLU A 281 17.22 3.84 10.32
N PHE A 282 16.80 3.65 11.55
CA PHE A 282 16.55 4.76 12.49
C PHE A 282 17.81 5.58 12.74
N LYS A 283 18.96 4.91 12.72
CA LYS A 283 20.28 5.53 12.84
C LYS A 283 20.52 6.61 11.77
N ASP A 284 20.10 6.36 10.53
CA ASP A 284 20.25 7.34 9.45
C ASP A 284 19.47 8.62 9.75
N TYR A 285 18.29 8.48 10.37
CA TYR A 285 17.49 9.63 10.81
C TYR A 285 18.11 10.41 11.95
N GLU A 286 18.70 9.72 12.95
CA GLU A 286 19.29 10.36 14.12
C GLU A 286 20.65 11.01 13.84
N GLU A 287 21.49 10.38 13.03
CA GLU A 287 22.88 10.78 12.81
C GLU A 287 23.08 11.74 11.63
N THR A 288 22.06 11.92 10.78
CA THR A 288 22.15 12.84 9.62
C THR A 288 21.40 14.13 9.88
N ALA A 289 21.94 15.25 9.42
CA ALA A 289 21.27 16.54 9.44
C ALA A 289 20.08 16.61 8.43
N GLU A 290 19.90 15.59 7.60
CA GLU A 290 18.85 15.56 6.58
C GLU A 290 17.47 15.20 7.17
N GLY A 291 17.42 14.47 8.29
CA GLY A 291 16.17 14.00 8.89
C GLY A 291 15.44 13.04 7.96
N ILE A 292 14.25 13.41 7.50
CA ILE A 292 13.45 12.60 6.57
C ILE A 292 14.08 12.63 5.18
N ARG A 293 14.13 11.48 4.51
CA ARG A 293 14.65 11.35 3.15
C ARG A 293 13.84 12.22 2.17
N LYS A 294 14.53 12.84 1.22
CA LYS A 294 13.92 13.73 0.20
C LYS A 294 12.76 13.08 -0.56
N SER A 295 12.86 11.77 -0.83
CA SER A 295 11.81 11.00 -1.50
C SER A 295 10.51 10.92 -0.70
N GLU A 296 10.56 11.09 0.62
CA GLU A 296 9.43 10.93 1.55
C GLU A 296 8.82 12.27 1.99
N ILE A 297 9.56 13.37 1.88
CA ILE A 297 9.08 14.71 2.29
C ILE A 297 7.72 15.02 1.69
N ARG A 298 7.53 14.73 0.41
CA ARG A 298 6.27 15.01 -0.29
C ARG A 298 5.07 14.32 0.39
N ALA A 299 5.20 13.04 0.71
CA ALA A 299 4.11 12.23 1.24
C ALA A 299 3.93 12.40 2.76
N MET A 300 5.03 12.62 3.48
CA MET A 300 5.00 12.61 4.95
C MET A 300 4.93 14.00 5.57
N VAL A 301 5.23 15.03 4.80
CA VAL A 301 5.23 16.43 5.27
C VAL A 301 4.35 17.31 4.38
N SER A 302 4.70 17.46 3.08
CA SER A 302 4.07 18.47 2.24
C SER A 302 2.58 18.20 2.00
N TRP A 303 2.18 16.96 1.76
CA TRP A 303 0.76 16.62 1.59
C TRP A 303 -0.05 16.78 2.88
N PRO A 304 0.40 16.28 4.04
CA PRO A 304 -0.26 16.57 5.32
C PRO A 304 -0.39 18.06 5.60
N GLU A 305 0.65 18.88 5.34
CA GLU A 305 0.58 20.33 5.54
C GLU A 305 -0.47 21.00 4.65
N LEU A 306 -0.64 20.56 3.39
CA LEU A 306 -1.69 21.05 2.50
C LEU A 306 -3.10 20.78 3.04
N ASP A 307 -3.28 19.69 3.81
CA ASP A 307 -4.53 19.37 4.52
C ASP A 307 -4.67 20.08 5.87
N GLY A 308 -3.71 20.92 6.24
CA GLY A 308 -3.68 21.60 7.52
C GLY A 308 -3.14 20.77 8.69
N GLN A 309 -2.47 19.66 8.41
CA GLN A 309 -1.81 18.82 9.41
C GLN A 309 -0.38 19.32 9.63
N ILE A 310 -0.21 20.27 10.55
CA ILE A 310 1.08 20.91 10.81
C ILE A 310 1.92 20.19 11.86
N ILE A 311 1.38 19.17 12.53
CA ILE A 311 2.10 18.35 13.51
C ILE A 311 2.45 17.00 12.87
N SER A 312 3.72 16.84 12.51
CA SER A 312 4.25 15.57 11.97
C SER A 312 5.32 15.06 12.90
N VAL A 313 5.21 13.80 13.33
CA VAL A 313 6.16 13.16 14.24
C VAL A 313 6.68 11.85 13.64
N PRO A 314 8.00 11.59 13.72
CA PRO A 314 8.55 10.30 13.32
C PRO A 314 8.04 9.23 14.30
N ALA A 315 7.40 8.19 13.79
CA ALA A 315 6.77 7.15 14.60
C ALA A 315 7.34 5.76 14.36
N ALA A 316 7.83 5.49 13.16
CA ALA A 316 8.38 4.19 12.82
C ALA A 316 9.35 4.27 11.63
N ASN A 317 10.26 3.30 11.56
CA ASN A 317 11.12 3.08 10.41
C ASN A 317 10.80 1.74 9.77
N SER A 318 10.77 1.71 8.44
CA SER A 318 10.62 0.50 7.65
C SER A 318 11.96 0.17 7.01
N VAL A 319 12.54 -0.95 7.41
CA VAL A 319 13.79 -1.45 6.82
C VAL A 319 13.44 -2.58 5.87
N MET A 320 13.88 -2.48 4.62
CA MET A 320 13.91 -3.65 3.74
C MET A 320 15.07 -4.53 4.19
N ILE A 321 14.75 -5.69 4.74
CA ILE A 321 15.76 -6.68 5.09
C ILE A 321 16.12 -7.41 3.79
N PRO A 322 17.34 -7.24 3.27
CA PRO A 322 17.82 -8.06 2.16
C PRO A 322 17.84 -9.51 2.65
N LYS A 323 17.29 -10.40 1.87
CA LYS A 323 17.42 -11.84 2.10
C LYS A 323 18.47 -12.42 1.19
#